data_1644a27b2653f73e29086e9a7825b434
#
_entry.id   1644a27b2653f73e29086e9a7825b434
#
_cell.length_a   1.000
_cell.length_b   1.000
_cell.length_c   1.000
_cell.angle_alpha   90.00
_cell.angle_beta   90.00
_cell.angle_gamma   90.00
#
_symmetry.space_group_name_H-M   'P 1'
#
loop_
_entity.id
_entity.type
_entity.pdbx_description
1 polymer ?
#
loop_
_entity_poly.entity_id
_entity_poly.type
_entity_poly.pdbx_seq_one_letter_code
_entity_poly.pdbx_strand_id
1 'polypeptide(L)'
;MDWMNIARYFYLTDERLQQISRDFAADMERALCGQPGATVSALKSHVSLPGGDEHGVYLALDFGGTNARAARIRLLGRHCYLIEKKVC
;
A
#
# COMPACT_ATOMS: atom_id res chain seq x y z
N MET A 1 33.81 15.09 4.86
CA MET A 1 32.69 14.95 3.88
C MET A 1 31.63 15.98 4.26
N ASP A 2 31.29 16.85 3.32
CA ASP A 2 30.29 17.89 3.57
C ASP A 2 28.88 17.27 3.49
N TRP A 3 28.19 17.33 4.58
CA TRP A 3 26.80 16.87 4.71
C TRP A 3 25.86 17.55 3.68
N MET A 4 26.06 18.85 3.41
CA MET A 4 25.23 19.59 2.44
C MET A 4 25.41 19.06 1.01
N ASN A 5 26.60 18.58 0.67
CA ASN A 5 26.88 17.97 -0.62
C ASN A 5 26.19 16.61 -0.78
N ILE A 6 26.05 15.87 0.29
CA ILE A 6 25.32 14.59 0.28
C ILE A 6 23.83 14.82 0.17
N ALA A 7 23.28 15.75 0.95
CA ALA A 7 21.85 16.02 1.01
C ALA A 7 21.25 16.36 -0.36
N ARG A 8 21.98 17.08 -1.21
CA ARG A 8 21.51 17.46 -2.55
C ARG A 8 21.22 16.27 -3.47
N TYR A 9 21.89 15.12 -3.26
CA TYR A 9 21.60 13.92 -4.04
C TYR A 9 20.25 13.30 -3.71
N PHE A 10 19.68 13.65 -2.56
CA PHE A 10 18.38 13.17 -2.11
C PHE A 10 17.27 14.19 -2.33
N TYR A 11 17.63 15.40 -2.82
CA TYR A 11 16.63 16.40 -3.14
C TYR A 11 15.91 16.06 -4.44
N LEU A 12 14.58 16.06 -4.38
CA LEU A 12 13.73 15.77 -5.52
C LEU A 12 12.82 16.98 -5.79
N THR A 13 12.80 17.43 -7.05
CA THR A 13 11.85 18.45 -7.49
C THR A 13 10.45 17.85 -7.63
N ASP A 14 9.42 18.68 -7.65
CA ASP A 14 8.05 18.22 -7.86
C ASP A 14 7.91 17.51 -9.21
N GLU A 15 8.55 18.02 -10.26
CA GLU A 15 8.57 17.41 -11.58
C GLU A 15 9.19 16.01 -11.56
N ARG A 16 10.29 15.86 -10.80
CA ARG A 16 10.95 14.56 -10.66
C ARG A 16 10.09 13.57 -9.89
N LEU A 17 9.43 14.02 -8.82
CA LEU A 17 8.49 13.19 -8.06
C LEU A 17 7.32 12.71 -8.93
N GLN A 18 6.76 13.60 -9.73
CA GLN A 18 5.68 13.24 -10.66
C GLN A 18 6.16 12.23 -11.71
N GLN A 19 7.37 12.39 -12.22
CA GLN A 19 7.94 11.44 -13.19
C GLN A 19 8.13 10.05 -12.55
N ILE A 20 8.67 10.00 -11.34
CA ILE A 20 8.83 8.73 -10.59
C ILE A 20 7.46 8.07 -10.38
N SER A 21 6.45 8.84 -10.01
CA SER A 21 5.09 8.33 -9.82
C SER A 21 4.52 7.72 -11.11
N ARG A 22 4.67 8.41 -12.23
CA ARG A 22 4.21 7.90 -13.54
C ARG A 22 4.96 6.65 -13.96
N ASP A 23 6.28 6.64 -13.78
CA ASP A 23 7.11 5.50 -14.16
C ASP A 23 6.77 4.27 -13.30
N PHE A 24 6.54 4.47 -12.01
CA PHE A 24 6.15 3.39 -11.10
C PHE A 24 4.76 2.83 -11.47
N ALA A 25 3.79 3.71 -11.74
CA ALA A 25 2.46 3.29 -12.18
C ALA A 25 2.52 2.48 -13.49
N ALA A 26 3.32 2.93 -14.46
CA ALA A 26 3.51 2.23 -15.72
C ALA A 26 4.18 0.87 -15.53
N ASP A 27 5.13 0.77 -14.60
CA ASP A 27 5.81 -0.48 -14.29
C ASP A 27 4.86 -1.49 -13.64
N MET A 28 4.02 -1.03 -12.70
CA MET A 28 2.98 -1.87 -12.11
C MET A 28 1.98 -2.37 -13.16
N GLU A 29 1.58 -1.52 -14.10
CA GLU A 29 0.68 -1.90 -15.18
C GLU A 29 1.29 -3.00 -16.06
N ARG A 30 2.56 -2.86 -16.42
CA ARG A 30 3.27 -3.91 -17.18
C ARG A 30 3.32 -5.23 -16.42
N ALA A 31 3.59 -5.18 -15.12
CA ALA A 31 3.63 -6.37 -14.28
C ALA A 31 2.28 -7.07 -14.20
N LEU A 32 1.19 -6.31 -14.03
CA LEU A 32 -0.17 -6.84 -13.96
C LEU A 32 -0.64 -7.44 -15.29
N CYS A 33 -0.19 -6.87 -16.41
CA CYS A 33 -0.55 -7.35 -17.75
C CYS A 33 0.38 -8.46 -18.26
N GLY A 34 1.36 -8.89 -17.47
CA GLY A 34 2.32 -9.91 -17.88
C GLY A 34 3.24 -9.47 -19.01
N GLN A 35 3.43 -8.17 -19.20
CA GLN A 35 4.30 -7.63 -20.23
C GLN A 35 5.77 -7.75 -19.83
N PRO A 36 6.68 -7.94 -20.82
CA PRO A 36 8.11 -7.97 -20.53
C PRO A 36 8.63 -6.61 -20.08
N GLY A 37 9.73 -6.61 -19.33
CA GLY A 37 10.41 -5.38 -18.91
C GLY A 37 9.91 -4.78 -17.62
N ALA A 38 8.95 -5.40 -16.94
CA ALA A 38 8.55 -4.95 -15.61
C ALA A 38 9.65 -5.25 -14.60
N THR A 39 9.95 -4.27 -13.74
CA THR A 39 10.96 -4.43 -12.67
C THR A 39 10.32 -4.73 -11.32
N VAL A 40 8.99 -4.65 -11.20
CA VAL A 40 8.25 -5.02 -10.00
C VAL A 40 7.46 -6.30 -10.25
N SER A 41 7.22 -7.04 -9.18
CA SER A 41 6.31 -8.20 -9.20
C SER A 41 4.96 -7.77 -8.67
N ALA A 42 3.90 -8.10 -9.39
CA ALA A 42 2.54 -7.76 -8.98
C ALA A 42 1.59 -8.89 -9.31
N LEU A 43 0.64 -9.12 -8.42
CA LEU A 43 -0.46 -10.06 -8.63
C LEU A 43 -1.77 -9.28 -8.67
N LYS A 44 -2.66 -9.71 -9.56
CA LYS A 44 -4.00 -9.11 -9.62
C LYS A 44 -4.76 -9.37 -8.34
N SER A 45 -5.39 -8.35 -7.80
CA SER A 45 -6.39 -8.50 -6.74
C SER A 45 -7.69 -9.00 -7.36
N HIS A 46 -8.34 -9.95 -6.69
CA HIS A 46 -9.62 -10.49 -7.11
C HIS A 46 -10.77 -9.92 -6.28
N VAL A 47 -10.51 -8.87 -5.53
CA VAL A 47 -11.52 -8.17 -4.72
C VAL A 47 -11.69 -6.74 -5.23
N SER A 48 -12.91 -6.23 -5.13
CA SER A 48 -13.19 -4.82 -5.45
C SER A 48 -12.77 -3.91 -4.30
N LEU A 49 -12.66 -2.63 -4.59
CA LEU A 49 -12.44 -1.63 -3.55
C LEU A 49 -13.65 -1.58 -2.62
N PRO A 50 -13.43 -1.41 -1.31
CA PRO A 50 -14.54 -1.26 -0.36
C PRO A 50 -15.31 0.03 -0.63
N GLY A 51 -16.64 -0.02 -0.42
CA GLY A 51 -17.50 1.13 -0.61
C GLY A 51 -17.51 2.10 0.57
N GLY A 52 -17.14 1.61 1.74
CA GLY A 52 -17.17 2.39 2.98
C GLY A 52 -18.46 2.27 3.78
N ASP A 53 -19.48 1.62 3.23
CA ASP A 53 -20.77 1.42 3.92
C ASP A 53 -20.94 0.00 4.46
N GLU A 54 -19.89 -0.77 4.49
CA GLU A 54 -19.91 -2.13 4.99
C GLU A 54 -20.23 -2.17 6.49
N HIS A 55 -20.98 -3.17 6.89
CA HIS A 55 -21.35 -3.44 8.28
C HIS A 55 -20.97 -4.86 8.65
N GLY A 56 -20.69 -5.08 9.91
CA GLY A 56 -20.46 -6.41 10.46
C GLY A 56 -19.16 -6.52 11.21
N VAL A 57 -18.90 -7.73 11.70
CA VAL A 57 -17.67 -8.04 12.45
C VAL A 57 -16.76 -8.87 11.56
N TYR A 58 -15.52 -8.44 11.46
CA TYR A 58 -14.51 -9.07 10.61
C TYR A 58 -13.24 -9.33 11.40
N LEU A 59 -12.55 -10.39 11.04
CA LEU A 59 -11.22 -10.68 11.54
C LEU A 59 -10.20 -10.20 10.52
N ALA A 60 -9.28 -9.36 10.97
CA ALA A 60 -8.15 -8.91 10.17
C ALA A 60 -6.88 -9.60 10.66
N LEU A 61 -6.12 -10.14 9.73
CA LEU A 61 -4.84 -10.79 10.00
C LEU A 61 -3.74 -10.05 9.25
N ASP A 62 -2.66 -9.76 9.96
CA ASP A 62 -1.48 -9.11 9.39
C ASP A 62 -0.26 -9.97 9.74
N PHE A 63 0.34 -10.57 8.72
CA PHE A 63 1.52 -11.41 8.86
C PHE A 63 2.75 -10.64 8.39
N GLY A 64 3.54 -10.15 9.34
CA GLY A 64 4.84 -9.58 9.05
C GLY A 64 5.94 -10.65 9.00
N GLY A 65 7.17 -10.22 8.72
CA GLY A 65 8.32 -11.12 8.68
C GLY A 65 8.66 -11.76 10.03
N THR A 66 8.43 -11.07 11.14
CA THR A 66 8.75 -11.53 12.50
C THR A 66 7.55 -11.53 13.45
N ASN A 67 6.47 -10.86 13.08
CA ASN A 67 5.30 -10.71 13.93
C ASN A 67 4.02 -11.02 13.16
N ALA A 68 3.05 -11.59 13.85
CA ALA A 68 1.69 -11.75 13.36
C ALA A 68 0.76 -10.93 14.26
N ARG A 69 -0.22 -10.26 13.66
CA ARG A 69 -1.25 -9.49 14.37
C ARG A 69 -2.62 -9.97 13.96
N ALA A 70 -3.54 -9.99 14.89
CA ALA A 70 -4.94 -10.27 14.63
C ALA A 70 -5.79 -9.19 15.30
N ALA A 71 -6.85 -8.79 14.63
CA ALA A 71 -7.79 -7.83 15.19
C ALA A 71 -9.21 -8.24 14.85
N ARG A 72 -10.13 -8.03 15.79
CA ARG A 72 -11.57 -8.10 15.54
C ARG A 72 -12.06 -6.67 15.34
N ILE A 73 -12.62 -6.41 14.18
CA ILE A 73 -13.02 -5.08 13.76
C ILE A 73 -14.52 -5.11 13.46
N ARG A 74 -15.25 -4.16 14.03
CA ARG A 74 -16.64 -3.93 13.69
C ARG A 74 -16.74 -2.77 12.72
N LEU A 75 -17.31 -3.04 11.54
CA LEU A 75 -17.60 -2.00 10.55
C LEU A 75 -19.02 -1.48 10.81
N LEU A 76 -19.13 -0.15 10.85
CA LEU A 76 -20.35 0.55 11.24
C LEU A 76 -21.02 1.28 10.07
N GLY A 77 -20.48 1.18 8.87
CA GLY A 77 -20.89 2.02 7.74
C GLY A 77 -20.31 3.43 7.85
N ARG A 78 -20.55 4.24 6.83
CA ARG A 78 -20.10 5.65 6.77
C ARG A 78 -18.60 5.81 7.04
N HIS A 79 -17.79 4.87 6.54
CA HIS A 79 -16.34 4.83 6.76
C HIS A 79 -15.94 4.77 8.24
N CYS A 80 -16.83 4.31 9.12
CA CYS A 80 -16.60 4.21 10.56
C CYS A 80 -16.32 2.76 10.97
N TYR A 81 -15.43 2.59 11.94
CA TYR A 81 -15.09 1.28 12.46
C TYR A 81 -14.69 1.34 13.93
N LEU A 82 -14.78 0.20 14.60
CA LEU A 82 -14.29 0.00 15.96
C LEU A 82 -13.35 -1.20 15.98
N ILE A 83 -12.21 -1.05 16.62
CA ILE A 83 -11.33 -2.18 16.91
C ILE A 83 -11.76 -2.73 18.26
N GLU A 84 -12.42 -3.89 18.25
CA GLU A 84 -12.97 -4.49 19.48
C GLU A 84 -11.90 -5.26 20.27
N LYS A 85 -10.98 -5.93 19.55
CA LYS A 85 -9.89 -6.68 20.18
C LYS A 85 -8.69 -6.73 19.24
N LYS A 86 -7.51 -6.66 19.84
CA LYS A 86 -6.25 -6.66 19.12
C LYS A 86 -5.28 -7.59 19.85
N VAL A 87 -4.60 -8.46 19.06
CA VAL A 87 -3.61 -9.41 19.59
C VAL A 87 -2.37 -9.31 18.70
N CYS A 88 -1.21 -9.23 19.33
CA CYS A 88 0.08 -9.18 18.63
C CYS A 88 0.88 -10.45 18.91
#